data_ad2627b4102bca8eab049d449b2f1caa
#
_entry.id   ad2627b4102bca8eab049d449b2f1caa
#
_cell.length_a   1.000
_cell.length_b   1.000
_cell.length_c   1.000
_cell.angle_alpha   90.00
_cell.angle_beta   90.00
_cell.angle_gamma   90.00
#
_symmetry.space_group_name_H-M   'P 1'
#
loop_
_entity.id
_entity.type
_entity.pdbx_description
1 polymer ?
#
loop_
_entity_poly.entity_id
_entity_poly.type
_entity_poly.pdbx_seq_one_letter_code
_entity_poly.pdbx_strand_id
1 'polypeptide(L)'
;MTARIATNRIVTPRLIKSIDGIEQPSGAGEPLGVSENNIRKVRKGMQVVVNDRRGTAYRSRIIADEMRMAGKTGTSQVRNITAAERARGVSRNEDLPWERRDHALFVAFAPYDKPRYALSVLVEHGGGGSAAAAPIARDVMLQALYGGEPPLDAYPTADRARIATQQEELRKVQPQAAINGKDQA
;
A
#
# COMPACT_ATOMS: atom_id res chain seq x y z
N MET A 1 0.94 -4.57 12.17
CA MET A 1 2.38 -4.22 12.22
C MET A 1 2.63 -2.79 11.71
N THR A 2 2.31 -2.46 10.47
CA THR A 2 2.67 -1.17 9.82
C THR A 2 2.20 0.06 10.60
N ALA A 3 0.94 0.07 11.08
CA ALA A 3 0.42 1.15 11.91
C ALA A 3 1.22 1.34 13.22
N ARG A 4 1.69 0.25 13.84
CA ARG A 4 2.54 0.31 15.04
C ARG A 4 3.90 0.93 14.74
N ILE A 5 4.51 0.61 13.60
CA ILE A 5 5.77 1.24 13.15
C ILE A 5 5.55 2.73 12.88
N ALA A 6 4.44 3.07 12.22
CA ALA A 6 4.10 4.46 11.89
C ALA A 6 3.92 5.34 13.13
N THR A 7 3.31 4.80 14.19
CA THR A 7 2.90 5.57 15.39
C THR A 7 3.80 5.35 16.61
N ASN A 8 4.65 4.33 16.63
CA ASN A 8 5.35 3.82 17.81
C ASN A 8 4.41 3.47 18.99
N ARG A 9 3.17 3.08 18.68
CA ARG A 9 2.13 2.76 19.67
C ARG A 9 1.47 1.42 19.37
N ILE A 10 0.87 0.81 20.38
CA ILE A 10 0.07 -0.41 20.22
C ILE A 10 -1.22 -0.01 19.47
N VAL A 11 -1.38 -0.54 18.26
CA VAL A 11 -2.60 -0.39 17.47
C VAL A 11 -3.28 -1.75 17.39
N THR A 12 -4.50 -1.84 17.92
CA THR A 12 -5.33 -3.05 17.87
C THR A 12 -6.37 -2.89 16.75
N PRO A 13 -6.39 -3.80 15.77
CA PRO A 13 -7.43 -3.80 14.74
C PRO A 13 -8.80 -3.99 15.36
N ARG A 14 -9.81 -3.31 14.83
CA ARG A 14 -11.21 -3.50 15.19
C ARG A 14 -12.07 -3.63 13.94
N LEU A 15 -13.12 -4.42 14.01
CA LEU A 15 -14.11 -4.58 12.95
C LEU A 15 -15.35 -3.72 13.21
N ILE A 16 -15.70 -3.51 14.49
CA ILE A 16 -16.91 -2.78 14.89
C ILE A 16 -16.56 -1.31 15.10
N LYS A 17 -17.16 -0.43 14.30
CA LYS A 17 -17.01 1.02 14.44
C LYS A 17 -17.95 1.58 15.52
N SER A 18 -19.22 1.19 15.49
CA SER A 18 -20.23 1.64 16.42
C SER A 18 -21.20 0.51 16.78
N ILE A 19 -21.81 0.60 17.96
CA ILE A 19 -22.90 -0.28 18.43
C ILE A 19 -24.04 0.65 18.82
N ASP A 20 -25.23 0.46 18.25
CA ASP A 20 -26.42 1.28 18.50
C ASP A 20 -26.16 2.78 18.37
N GLY A 21 -25.35 3.16 17.36
CA GLY A 21 -24.96 4.56 17.11
C GLY A 21 -23.84 5.09 18.01
N ILE A 22 -23.40 4.35 19.04
CA ILE A 22 -22.32 4.74 19.93
C ILE A 22 -20.98 4.29 19.34
N GLU A 23 -20.11 5.25 19.00
CA GLU A 23 -18.77 4.94 18.50
C GLU A 23 -17.94 4.21 19.54
N GLN A 24 -17.33 3.10 19.13
CA GLN A 24 -16.41 2.37 19.98
C GLN A 24 -15.05 3.09 20.04
N PRO A 25 -14.35 3.08 21.19
CA PRO A 25 -13.06 3.72 21.34
C PRO A 25 -12.08 3.32 20.23
N SER A 26 -11.47 4.32 19.60
CA SER A 26 -10.45 4.11 18.56
C SER A 26 -9.23 4.95 18.86
N GLY A 27 -8.09 4.51 18.39
CA GLY A 27 -6.86 5.29 18.51
C GLY A 27 -5.65 4.41 18.76
N ALA A 28 -4.50 5.06 18.81
CA ALA A 28 -3.27 4.43 19.21
C ALA A 28 -3.27 4.26 20.74
N GLY A 29 -3.11 3.02 21.18
CA GLY A 29 -2.99 2.65 22.59
C GLY A 29 -1.67 3.10 23.22
N GLU A 30 -1.21 2.35 24.24
CA GLU A 30 0.04 2.58 24.94
C GLU A 30 1.27 2.57 24.02
N PRO A 31 2.38 3.18 24.44
CA PRO A 31 3.65 3.11 23.73
C PRO A 31 4.06 1.65 23.40
N LEU A 32 4.69 1.44 22.25
CA LEU A 32 5.08 0.11 21.79
C LEU A 32 6.22 -0.52 22.61
N GLY A 33 6.90 0.28 23.47
CA GLY A 33 8.05 -0.17 24.26
C GLY A 33 9.36 -0.25 23.44
N VAL A 34 9.35 0.21 22.19
CA VAL A 34 10.54 0.31 21.35
C VAL A 34 11.09 1.74 21.39
N SER A 35 12.41 1.89 21.49
CA SER A 35 13.03 3.23 21.56
C SER A 35 12.70 4.03 20.31
N GLU A 36 12.43 5.34 20.49
CA GLU A 36 12.17 6.29 19.41
C GLU A 36 13.27 6.29 18.35
N ASN A 37 14.53 6.13 18.76
CA ASN A 37 15.65 6.07 17.83
C ASN A 37 15.59 4.87 16.90
N ASN A 38 15.20 3.70 17.41
CA ASN A 38 15.08 2.48 16.60
C ASN A 38 13.91 2.59 15.62
N ILE A 39 12.75 3.04 16.09
CA ILE A 39 11.57 3.26 15.23
C ILE A 39 11.87 4.29 14.14
N ARG A 40 12.57 5.39 14.48
CA ARG A 40 12.98 6.40 13.51
C ARG A 40 13.86 5.82 12.41
N LYS A 41 14.82 4.96 12.76
CA LYS A 41 15.68 4.27 11.77
C LYS A 41 14.86 3.38 10.84
N VAL A 42 13.92 2.59 11.39
CA VAL A 42 13.02 1.73 10.59
C VAL A 42 12.15 2.58 9.66
N ARG A 43 11.49 3.62 10.18
CA ARG A 43 10.68 4.54 9.37
C ARG A 43 11.50 5.21 8.27
N LYS A 44 12.72 5.65 8.59
CA LYS A 44 13.63 6.23 7.59
C LYS A 44 14.00 5.22 6.50
N GLY A 45 14.28 3.96 6.86
CA GLY A 45 14.49 2.89 5.90
C GLY A 45 13.29 2.68 4.97
N MET A 46 12.08 2.65 5.53
CA MET A 46 10.84 2.54 4.74
C MET A 46 10.62 3.76 3.82
N GLN A 47 11.00 4.96 4.28
CA GLN A 47 10.92 6.18 3.45
C GLN A 47 11.90 6.10 2.27
N VAL A 48 13.13 5.62 2.48
CA VAL A 48 14.15 5.45 1.43
C VAL A 48 13.70 4.41 0.39
N VAL A 49 13.06 3.30 0.79
CA VAL A 49 12.53 2.29 -0.14
C VAL A 49 11.60 2.90 -1.18
N VAL A 50 10.83 3.91 -0.81
CA VAL A 50 9.82 4.52 -1.68
C VAL A 50 10.34 5.77 -2.39
N ASN A 51 11.17 6.60 -1.73
CA ASN A 51 11.47 7.94 -2.22
C ASN A 51 12.92 8.14 -2.72
N ASP A 52 13.84 7.21 -2.46
CA ASP A 52 15.17 7.22 -3.04
C ASP A 52 15.16 6.53 -4.42
N ARG A 53 15.92 7.03 -5.39
CA ARG A 53 16.00 6.46 -6.75
C ARG A 53 16.46 5.00 -6.78
N ARG A 54 17.20 4.56 -5.78
CA ARG A 54 17.67 3.17 -5.61
C ARG A 54 16.66 2.30 -4.85
N GLY A 55 15.60 2.90 -4.32
CA GLY A 55 14.57 2.20 -3.57
C GLY A 55 13.73 1.29 -4.46
N THR A 56 13.42 0.09 -3.96
CA THR A 56 12.68 -0.93 -4.72
C THR A 56 11.27 -0.50 -5.13
N ALA A 57 10.65 0.45 -4.43
CA ALA A 57 9.33 0.98 -4.73
C ALA A 57 9.34 2.44 -5.26
N TYR A 58 10.50 2.95 -5.70
CA TYR A 58 10.63 4.33 -6.15
C TYR A 58 9.63 4.72 -7.27
N ARG A 59 9.33 3.78 -8.17
CA ARG A 59 8.38 4.02 -9.26
C ARG A 59 6.95 4.24 -8.76
N SER A 60 6.63 3.76 -7.58
CA SER A 60 5.30 3.88 -6.96
C SER A 60 5.25 4.96 -5.87
N ARG A 61 6.15 5.94 -5.88
CA ARG A 61 6.14 7.03 -4.90
C ARG A 61 4.96 7.99 -5.13
N ILE A 62 4.54 8.65 -4.07
CA ILE A 62 3.67 9.83 -4.13
C ILE A 62 4.56 11.05 -4.36
N ILE A 63 4.20 11.90 -5.34
CA ILE A 63 4.99 13.09 -5.70
C ILE A 63 4.72 14.26 -4.76
N ALA A 64 3.47 14.42 -4.27
CA ALA A 64 3.11 15.44 -3.31
C ALA A 64 3.92 15.27 -2.00
N ASP A 65 4.81 16.21 -1.71
CA ASP A 65 5.79 16.11 -0.63
C ASP A 65 5.14 15.93 0.75
N GLU A 66 4.05 16.65 1.01
CA GLU A 66 3.29 16.58 2.26
C GLU A 66 2.55 15.23 2.44
N MET A 67 2.37 14.46 1.37
CA MET A 67 1.69 13.16 1.36
C MET A 67 2.64 11.98 1.12
N ARG A 68 3.95 12.21 1.17
CA ARG A 68 4.95 11.16 0.93
C ARG A 68 4.64 9.88 1.69
N MET A 69 4.68 8.78 0.97
CA MET A 69 4.48 7.44 1.51
C MET A 69 5.81 6.82 1.93
N ALA A 70 5.81 6.07 3.02
CA ALA A 70 6.89 5.16 3.40
C ALA A 70 6.39 3.72 3.38
N GLY A 71 7.20 2.78 2.90
CA GLY A 71 6.74 1.41 2.73
C GLY A 71 7.85 0.39 2.56
N LYS A 72 7.48 -0.88 2.43
CA LYS A 72 8.40 -2.00 2.20
C LYS A 72 7.76 -3.01 1.27
N THR A 73 8.48 -3.37 0.21
CA THR A 73 8.14 -4.46 -0.70
C THR A 73 8.40 -5.81 -0.05
N GLY A 74 7.58 -6.78 -0.38
CA GLY A 74 7.76 -8.18 -0.02
C GLY A 74 7.44 -9.09 -1.19
N THR A 75 8.04 -10.28 -1.16
CA THR A 75 7.72 -11.39 -2.05
C THR A 75 7.63 -12.63 -1.20
N SER A 76 6.50 -13.31 -1.23
CA SER A 76 6.29 -14.57 -0.49
C SER A 76 6.38 -15.74 -1.44
N GLN A 77 7.39 -16.58 -1.23
CA GLN A 77 7.59 -17.78 -2.04
C GLN A 77 6.47 -18.79 -1.80
N VAL A 78 5.87 -19.27 -2.89
CA VAL A 78 4.81 -20.30 -2.88
C VAL A 78 5.40 -21.70 -3.00
N ARG A 79 6.60 -21.83 -3.57
CA ARG A 79 7.25 -23.11 -3.84
C ARG A 79 8.65 -23.19 -3.25
N ASN A 80 9.11 -24.40 -2.99
CA ASN A 80 10.52 -24.64 -2.66
C ASN A 80 11.39 -24.53 -3.91
N ILE A 81 12.48 -23.75 -3.82
CA ILE A 81 13.52 -23.68 -4.83
C ILE A 81 14.58 -24.71 -4.45
N THR A 82 14.75 -25.76 -5.26
CA THR A 82 15.71 -26.83 -5.00
C THR A 82 17.16 -26.36 -5.21
N ALA A 83 18.12 -27.08 -4.60
CA ALA A 83 19.55 -26.80 -4.82
C ALA A 83 19.95 -26.92 -6.30
N ALA A 84 19.40 -27.91 -7.02
CA ALA A 84 19.61 -28.08 -8.43
C ALA A 84 19.09 -26.93 -9.28
N GLU A 85 17.93 -26.36 -8.91
CA GLU A 85 17.39 -25.17 -9.58
C GLU A 85 18.25 -23.93 -9.29
N ARG A 86 18.71 -23.73 -8.06
CA ARG A 86 19.64 -22.64 -7.74
C ARG A 86 20.93 -22.69 -8.54
N ALA A 87 21.47 -23.90 -8.77
CA ALA A 87 22.68 -24.09 -9.54
C ALA A 87 22.51 -23.81 -11.04
N ARG A 88 21.32 -24.06 -11.61
CA ARG A 88 20.98 -23.81 -13.02
C ARG A 88 20.40 -22.42 -13.30
N GLY A 89 20.10 -21.66 -12.27
CA GLY A 89 19.35 -20.42 -12.32
C GLY A 89 17.88 -20.62 -11.92
N VAL A 90 17.39 -19.72 -11.07
CA VAL A 90 16.00 -19.75 -10.60
C VAL A 90 15.09 -19.23 -11.70
N SER A 91 14.02 -19.97 -12.00
CA SER A 91 13.00 -19.55 -12.97
C SER A 91 12.35 -18.23 -12.55
N ARG A 92 12.14 -17.34 -13.51
CA ARG A 92 11.43 -16.07 -13.25
C ARG A 92 9.95 -16.35 -13.03
N ASN A 93 9.27 -15.52 -12.23
CA ASN A 93 7.84 -15.71 -11.93
C ASN A 93 6.96 -15.76 -13.19
N GLU A 94 7.27 -14.94 -14.20
CA GLU A 94 6.55 -14.89 -15.47
C GLU A 94 6.64 -16.19 -16.28
N ASP A 95 7.71 -16.97 -16.10
CA ASP A 95 7.96 -18.24 -16.79
C ASP A 95 7.29 -19.42 -16.07
N LEU A 96 6.70 -19.19 -14.88
CA LEU A 96 6.02 -20.21 -14.09
C LEU A 96 4.52 -20.22 -14.36
N PRO A 97 3.86 -21.42 -14.25
CA PRO A 97 2.42 -21.49 -14.14
C PRO A 97 1.92 -20.57 -13.02
N TRP A 98 0.72 -20.00 -13.19
CA TRP A 98 0.19 -18.99 -12.28
C TRP A 98 0.21 -19.42 -10.80
N GLU A 99 -0.22 -20.64 -10.51
CA GLU A 99 -0.32 -21.19 -9.15
C GLU A 99 1.05 -21.39 -8.47
N ARG A 100 2.12 -21.31 -9.23
CA ARG A 100 3.50 -21.45 -8.72
C ARG A 100 4.25 -20.15 -8.60
N ARG A 101 3.63 -19.03 -9.02
CA ARG A 101 4.21 -17.70 -8.88
C ARG A 101 4.16 -17.25 -7.44
N ASP A 102 5.14 -16.47 -7.02
CA ASP A 102 5.22 -15.89 -5.69
C ASP A 102 4.10 -14.86 -5.47
N HIS A 103 3.69 -14.68 -4.22
CA HIS A 103 2.77 -13.60 -3.87
C HIS A 103 3.54 -12.28 -3.74
N ALA A 104 2.96 -11.22 -4.31
CA ALA A 104 3.48 -9.87 -4.19
C ALA A 104 2.90 -9.16 -2.97
N LEU A 105 3.77 -8.56 -2.14
CA LEU A 105 3.34 -7.85 -0.94
C LEU A 105 3.92 -6.44 -0.92
N PHE A 106 3.14 -5.52 -0.36
CA PHE A 106 3.62 -4.19 -0.02
C PHE A 106 2.89 -3.69 1.22
N VAL A 107 3.64 -3.13 2.16
CA VAL A 107 3.09 -2.46 3.33
C VAL A 107 3.53 -1.01 3.32
N ALA A 108 2.62 -0.10 3.69
CA ALA A 108 2.92 1.32 3.68
C ALA A 108 2.13 2.11 4.71
N PHE A 109 2.62 3.29 5.02
CA PHE A 109 1.89 4.33 5.73
C PHE A 109 2.15 5.70 5.10
N ALA A 110 1.22 6.60 5.23
CA ALA A 110 1.32 7.97 4.77
C ALA A 110 0.39 8.91 5.58
N PRO A 111 0.70 10.22 5.62
CA PRO A 111 1.97 10.83 5.24
C PRO A 111 3.14 10.35 6.12
N TYR A 112 4.37 10.45 5.62
CA TYR A 112 5.56 10.02 6.38
C TYR A 112 5.74 10.79 7.69
N ASP A 113 5.56 12.11 7.63
CA ASP A 113 5.82 12.99 8.79
C ASP A 113 4.69 12.94 9.83
N LYS A 114 3.43 12.86 9.39
CA LYS A 114 2.23 12.75 10.24
C LYS A 114 1.34 11.60 9.75
N PRO A 115 1.66 10.35 10.08
CA PRO A 115 0.91 9.18 9.59
C PRO A 115 -0.58 9.26 9.91
N ARG A 116 -1.42 9.17 8.88
CA ARG A 116 -2.88 9.11 8.98
C ARG A 116 -3.41 7.73 8.67
N TYR A 117 -2.82 7.09 7.66
CA TYR A 117 -3.24 5.79 7.18
C TYR A 117 -2.07 4.81 7.11
N ALA A 118 -2.35 3.55 7.36
CA ALA A 118 -1.46 2.43 7.12
C ALA A 118 -2.23 1.35 6.37
N LEU A 119 -1.56 0.71 5.41
CA LEU A 119 -2.17 -0.35 4.61
C LEU A 119 -1.20 -1.52 4.39
N SER A 120 -1.78 -2.64 3.99
CA SER A 120 -1.07 -3.80 3.47
C SER A 120 -1.80 -4.25 2.21
N VAL A 121 -1.04 -4.48 1.14
CA VAL A 121 -1.53 -5.03 -0.13
C VAL A 121 -0.86 -6.37 -0.36
N LEU A 122 -1.66 -7.38 -0.62
CA LEU A 122 -1.24 -8.71 -1.04
C LEU A 122 -1.90 -8.99 -2.39
N VAL A 123 -1.08 -9.35 -3.38
CA VAL A 123 -1.55 -9.82 -4.68
C VAL A 123 -1.11 -11.26 -4.84
N GLU A 124 -2.08 -12.18 -4.78
CA GLU A 124 -1.82 -13.61 -4.94
C GLU A 124 -1.20 -13.89 -6.30
N HIS A 125 -0.11 -14.64 -6.29
CA HIS A 125 0.64 -15.02 -7.50
C HIS A 125 1.07 -13.83 -8.39
N GLY A 126 1.12 -12.61 -7.79
CA GLY A 126 1.45 -11.37 -8.48
C GLY A 126 2.94 -11.16 -8.75
N GLY A 127 3.81 -12.08 -8.30
CA GLY A 127 5.26 -12.00 -8.49
C GLY A 127 5.93 -11.00 -7.56
N GLY A 128 6.41 -9.88 -8.08
CA GLY A 128 7.19 -8.92 -7.31
C GLY A 128 6.37 -7.81 -6.63
N GLY A 129 6.59 -7.57 -5.34
CA GLY A 129 5.89 -6.54 -4.59
C GLY A 129 6.02 -5.13 -5.15
N SER A 130 7.18 -4.81 -5.75
CA SER A 130 7.42 -3.49 -6.39
C SER A 130 6.61 -3.29 -7.67
N ALA A 131 6.36 -4.36 -8.42
CA ALA A 131 5.69 -4.29 -9.71
C ALA A 131 4.16 -4.41 -9.58
N ALA A 132 3.67 -5.28 -8.70
CA ALA A 132 2.24 -5.56 -8.58
C ALA A 132 1.60 -4.84 -7.37
N ALA A 133 2.15 -4.98 -6.16
CA ALA A 133 1.49 -4.50 -4.95
C ALA A 133 1.73 -3.00 -4.66
N ALA A 134 2.93 -2.47 -4.94
CA ALA A 134 3.26 -1.08 -4.59
C ALA A 134 2.46 -0.03 -5.40
N PRO A 135 2.20 -0.19 -6.72
CA PRO A 135 1.33 0.74 -7.45
C PRO A 135 -0.09 0.78 -6.89
N ILE A 136 -0.68 -0.39 -6.59
CA ILE A 136 -2.01 -0.50 -5.99
C ILE A 136 -2.04 0.22 -4.64
N ALA A 137 -1.02 -0.02 -3.80
CA ALA A 137 -0.90 0.63 -2.50
C ALA A 137 -0.85 2.16 -2.60
N ARG A 138 -0.10 2.71 -3.58
CA ARG A 138 -0.06 4.16 -3.85
C ARG A 138 -1.44 4.68 -4.22
N ASP A 139 -2.11 4.01 -5.15
CA ASP A 139 -3.39 4.49 -5.67
C ASP A 139 -4.46 4.49 -4.58
N VAL A 140 -4.56 3.42 -3.78
CA VAL A 140 -5.44 3.36 -2.60
C VAL A 140 -5.08 4.41 -1.55
N MET A 141 -3.77 4.59 -1.28
CA MET A 141 -3.31 5.58 -0.30
C MET A 141 -3.67 7.01 -0.73
N LEU A 142 -3.46 7.35 -2.00
CA LEU A 142 -3.82 8.66 -2.54
C LEU A 142 -5.33 8.91 -2.44
N GLN A 143 -6.14 7.92 -2.83
CA GLN A 143 -7.60 8.02 -2.70
C GLN A 143 -8.03 8.31 -1.25
N ALA A 144 -7.43 7.61 -0.28
CA ALA A 144 -7.72 7.81 1.14
C ALA A 144 -7.25 9.18 1.65
N LEU A 145 -6.08 9.66 1.21
CA LEU A 145 -5.50 10.93 1.65
C LEU A 145 -6.27 12.14 1.13
N TYR A 146 -6.72 12.10 -0.13
CA TYR A 146 -7.49 13.18 -0.75
C TYR A 146 -8.98 13.10 -0.42
N GLY A 147 -9.47 11.94 0.03
CA GLY A 147 -10.91 11.74 0.30
C GLY A 147 -11.78 11.76 -0.97
N GLY A 148 -11.18 11.56 -2.13
CA GLY A 148 -11.78 11.62 -3.44
C GLY A 148 -10.74 11.40 -4.52
N GLU A 149 -11.02 11.88 -5.73
CA GLU A 149 -10.12 11.71 -6.88
C GLU A 149 -8.82 12.52 -6.69
N PRO A 150 -7.64 11.84 -6.65
CA PRO A 150 -6.37 12.54 -6.48
C PRO A 150 -5.96 13.29 -7.76
N PRO A 151 -5.29 14.46 -7.66
CA PRO A 151 -4.81 15.18 -8.82
C PRO A 151 -3.66 14.40 -9.51
N LEU A 152 -3.54 14.54 -10.82
CA LEU A 152 -2.56 13.80 -11.61
C LEU A 152 -1.10 14.13 -11.26
N ASP A 153 -0.82 15.32 -10.76
CA ASP A 153 0.52 15.72 -10.34
C ASP A 153 1.01 15.03 -9.06
N ALA A 154 0.10 14.44 -8.28
CA ALA A 154 0.45 13.57 -7.15
C ALA A 154 1.10 12.25 -7.59
N TYR A 155 0.97 11.89 -8.86
CA TYR A 155 1.52 10.66 -9.44
C TYR A 155 2.83 10.91 -10.19
N PRO A 156 3.72 9.89 -10.27
CA PRO A 156 4.88 9.93 -11.16
C PRO A 156 4.47 10.21 -12.60
N THR A 157 5.24 11.02 -13.31
CA THR A 157 4.93 11.45 -14.68
C THR A 157 4.65 10.28 -15.62
N ALA A 158 5.37 9.17 -15.46
CA ALA A 158 5.19 7.96 -16.27
C ALA A 158 3.81 7.30 -16.12
N ASP A 159 3.12 7.52 -14.99
CA ASP A 159 1.82 6.90 -14.71
C ASP A 159 0.63 7.80 -15.04
N ARG A 160 0.84 9.12 -15.20
CA ARG A 160 -0.23 10.12 -15.29
C ARG A 160 -1.22 9.85 -16.42
N ALA A 161 -0.75 9.47 -17.61
CA ALA A 161 -1.62 9.18 -18.74
C ALA A 161 -2.55 7.98 -18.46
N ARG A 162 -1.99 6.89 -17.90
CA ARG A 162 -2.78 5.71 -17.51
C ARG A 162 -3.79 6.06 -16.42
N ILE A 163 -3.38 6.83 -15.41
CA ILE A 163 -4.25 7.24 -14.30
C ILE A 163 -5.38 8.13 -14.81
N ALA A 164 -5.09 9.09 -15.72
CA ALA A 164 -6.11 9.96 -16.29
C ALA A 164 -7.21 9.16 -17.00
N THR A 165 -6.82 8.15 -17.79
CA THR A 165 -7.78 7.23 -18.45
C THR A 165 -8.62 6.47 -17.40
N GLN A 166 -8.00 5.93 -16.38
CA GLN A 166 -8.71 5.22 -15.30
C GLN A 166 -9.69 6.12 -14.55
N GLN A 167 -9.30 7.35 -14.22
CA GLN A 167 -10.18 8.33 -13.57
C GLN A 167 -11.38 8.68 -14.47
N GLU A 168 -11.16 8.84 -15.76
CA GLU A 168 -12.25 9.10 -16.72
C GLU A 168 -13.24 7.92 -16.79
N GLU A 169 -12.74 6.69 -16.82
CA GLU A 169 -13.58 5.49 -16.80
C GLU A 169 -14.41 5.39 -15.52
N LEU A 170 -13.79 5.63 -14.37
CA LEU A 170 -14.48 5.63 -13.08
C LEU A 170 -15.59 6.69 -12.99
N ARG A 171 -15.36 7.89 -13.52
CA ARG A 171 -16.39 8.95 -13.58
C ARG A 171 -17.60 8.54 -14.44
N LYS A 172 -17.39 7.75 -15.49
CA LYS A 172 -18.48 7.24 -16.35
C LYS A 172 -19.35 6.20 -15.63
N VAL A 173 -18.77 5.42 -14.70
CA VAL A 173 -19.47 4.37 -13.95
C VAL A 173 -20.21 4.93 -12.71
N GLN A 174 -19.67 5.93 -12.03
CA GLN A 174 -20.26 6.51 -10.81
C GLN A 174 -21.63 7.19 -10.96
N PRO A 175 -22.02 7.83 -12.08
CA PRO A 175 -23.35 8.42 -12.22
C PRO A 175 -24.49 7.41 -12.12
N GLN A 176 -24.27 6.15 -12.49
CA GLN A 176 -25.30 5.10 -12.42
C GLN A 176 -25.52 4.57 -10.99
N ALA A 177 -24.52 4.57 -10.13
CA ALA A 177 -24.66 4.12 -8.75
C ALA A 177 -25.41 5.12 -7.86
N ALA A 178 -25.27 6.43 -8.13
CA ALA A 178 -25.95 7.49 -7.37
C ALA A 178 -27.47 7.59 -7.66
N ILE A 179 -27.92 7.11 -8.83
CA ILE A 179 -29.32 7.08 -9.23
C ILE A 179 -30.05 5.90 -8.60
N ASN A 180 -29.38 4.73 -8.53
CA ASN A 180 -29.98 3.49 -8.01
C ASN A 180 -30.07 3.44 -6.47
N GLY A 181 -29.36 4.31 -5.74
CA GLY A 181 -29.38 4.38 -4.27
C GLY A 181 -30.46 5.28 -3.67
N LYS A 182 -31.18 6.05 -4.49
CA LYS A 182 -32.25 6.96 -4.01
C LYS A 182 -33.65 6.34 -4.03
N ASP A 183 -33.83 5.19 -4.68
CA ASP A 183 -35.12 4.52 -4.80
C ASP A 183 -35.36 3.39 -3.78
N GLN A 184 -34.50 3.28 -2.74
CA GLN A 184 -34.62 2.27 -1.68
C GLN A 184 -34.60 2.88 -0.26
N ALA A 185 -35.16 4.07 -0.07
CA ALA A 185 -35.37 4.65 1.25
C ALA A 185 -36.86 4.91 1.51
#